data_6986eaee700dc4f597d3ec0497faf465
#
_entry.id   6986eaee700dc4f597d3ec0497faf465
#
_cell.length_a   1.000
_cell.length_b   1.000
_cell.length_c   1.000
_cell.angle_alpha   90.00
_cell.angle_beta   90.00
_cell.angle_gamma   90.00
#
_symmetry.space_group_name_H-M   'P 1'
#
loop_
_entity.id
_entity.type
_entity.pdbx_description
1 polymer ?
#
loop_
_entity_poly.entity_id
_entity_poly.type
_entity_poly.pdbx_seq_one_letter_code
_entity_poly.pdbx_strand_id
1 'polypeptide(L)'
;MKPYLTVSADVLIVGGGSAGVMAAIRAKQMDPKQKVVVFEKGDMKYSGCIARGMDAMNIVSIPGTEETPELYVETNGEACQGIMDEPVNYVMAQRTWAVMQELIDWGVCFPV
;
A
#
# COMPACT_ATOMS: atom_id res chain seq x y z
N MET A 1 -38.48 6.47 -6.64
CA MET A 1 -37.03 6.73 -6.55
C MET A 1 -36.51 6.11 -5.25
N LYS A 2 -35.46 5.27 -5.29
CA LYS A 2 -34.84 4.82 -4.04
C LYS A 2 -34.15 6.02 -3.38
N PRO A 3 -34.30 6.22 -2.06
CA PRO A 3 -33.59 7.30 -1.41
C PRO A 3 -32.08 7.12 -1.53
N TYR A 4 -31.38 8.16 -1.93
CA TYR A 4 -29.91 8.16 -1.93
C TYR A 4 -29.43 8.31 -0.49
N LEU A 5 -28.46 7.49 -0.08
CA LEU A 5 -27.75 7.66 1.16
C LEU A 5 -26.72 8.78 0.99
N THR A 6 -26.83 9.83 1.76
CA THR A 6 -25.82 10.89 1.82
C THR A 6 -24.90 10.64 3.02
N VAL A 7 -23.61 10.56 2.77
CA VAL A 7 -22.60 10.40 3.81
C VAL A 7 -21.64 11.58 3.72
N SER A 8 -21.41 12.26 4.84
CA SER A 8 -20.38 13.29 4.95
C SER A 8 -19.08 12.67 5.46
N ALA A 9 -17.95 13.11 4.94
CA ALA A 9 -16.63 12.70 5.38
C ALA A 9 -15.65 13.87 5.29
N ASP A 10 -14.61 13.86 6.12
CA ASP A 10 -13.47 14.78 6.01
C ASP A 10 -12.49 14.26 4.97
N VAL A 11 -12.34 12.94 4.88
CA VAL A 11 -11.53 12.25 3.87
C VAL A 11 -12.37 11.17 3.22
N LEU A 12 -12.50 11.25 1.89
CA LEU A 12 -13.14 10.22 1.08
C LEU A 12 -12.10 9.50 0.25
N ILE A 13 -12.07 8.17 0.36
CA ILE A 13 -11.19 7.29 -0.39
C ILE A 13 -12.06 6.41 -1.29
N VAL A 14 -11.68 6.32 -2.56
CA VAL A 14 -12.37 5.48 -3.54
C VAL A 14 -11.49 4.28 -3.88
N GLY A 15 -11.97 3.09 -3.52
CA GLY A 15 -11.28 1.82 -3.67
C GLY A 15 -10.73 1.27 -2.35
N GLY A 16 -11.11 0.05 -2.01
CA GLY A 16 -10.76 -0.67 -0.78
C GLY A 16 -9.62 -1.67 -0.94
N GLY A 17 -8.78 -1.53 -1.97
CA GLY A 17 -7.54 -2.30 -2.09
C GLY A 17 -6.48 -1.82 -1.10
N SER A 18 -5.29 -2.43 -1.13
CA SER A 18 -4.18 -2.11 -0.19
C SER A 18 -3.86 -0.62 -0.11
N ALA A 19 -3.80 0.07 -1.24
CA ALA A 19 -3.51 1.50 -1.27
C ALA A 19 -4.59 2.33 -0.55
N GLY A 20 -5.87 2.03 -0.81
CA GLY A 20 -6.99 2.73 -0.16
C GLY A 20 -7.07 2.45 1.34
N VAL A 21 -6.85 1.21 1.75
CA VAL A 21 -6.81 0.83 3.17
C VAL A 21 -5.65 1.53 3.88
N MET A 22 -4.45 1.52 3.30
CA MET A 22 -3.30 2.21 3.88
C MET A 22 -3.49 3.73 3.94
N ALA A 23 -4.11 4.34 2.92
CA ALA A 23 -4.45 5.76 2.94
C ALA A 23 -5.44 6.08 4.08
N ALA A 24 -6.44 5.23 4.31
CA ALA A 24 -7.39 5.39 5.41
C ALA A 24 -6.71 5.29 6.78
N ILE A 25 -5.82 4.31 6.94
CA ILE A 25 -5.05 4.13 8.17
C ILE A 25 -4.18 5.35 8.43
N ARG A 26 -3.44 5.83 7.42
CA ARG A 26 -2.58 7.02 7.56
C ARG A 26 -3.38 8.28 7.89
N ALA A 27 -4.51 8.50 7.25
CA ALA A 27 -5.39 9.62 7.59
C ALA A 27 -5.81 9.57 9.06
N LYS A 28 -6.21 8.40 9.56
CA LYS A 28 -6.59 8.21 10.97
C LYS A 28 -5.43 8.33 11.94
N GLN A 29 -4.22 7.93 11.54
CA GLN A 29 -3.00 8.09 12.36
C GLN A 29 -2.61 9.58 12.48
N MET A 30 -2.79 10.36 11.41
CA MET A 30 -2.50 11.79 11.40
C MET A 30 -3.50 12.59 12.23
N ASP A 31 -4.76 12.28 12.13
CA ASP A 31 -5.81 12.90 12.95
C ASP A 31 -6.92 11.86 13.25
N PRO A 32 -6.92 11.29 14.46
CA PRO A 32 -7.93 10.31 14.88
C PRO A 32 -9.37 10.84 14.89
N LYS A 33 -9.58 12.15 14.89
CA LYS A 33 -10.91 12.77 14.90
C LYS A 33 -11.54 12.84 13.51
N GLN A 34 -10.75 12.82 12.45
CA GLN A 34 -11.26 12.87 11.08
C GLN A 34 -12.23 11.72 10.80
N LYS A 35 -13.32 12.04 10.13
CA LYS A 35 -14.23 11.03 9.60
C LYS A 35 -13.73 10.57 8.24
N VAL A 36 -13.07 9.42 8.22
CA VAL A 36 -12.56 8.79 6.99
C VAL A 36 -13.60 7.79 6.49
N VAL A 37 -13.95 7.88 5.21
CA VAL A 37 -14.87 6.96 4.53
C VAL A 37 -14.18 6.36 3.33
N VAL A 38 -14.28 5.04 3.22
CA VAL A 38 -13.80 4.29 2.06
C VAL A 38 -14.99 3.81 1.25
N PHE A 39 -15.06 4.18 -0.02
CA PHE A 39 -16.03 3.65 -0.96
C PHE A 39 -15.41 2.50 -1.75
N GLU A 40 -15.98 1.33 -1.61
CA GLU A 40 -15.60 0.13 -2.35
C GLU A 40 -16.81 -0.40 -3.13
N LYS A 41 -16.58 -0.77 -4.40
CA LYS A 41 -17.64 -1.30 -5.26
C LYS A 41 -18.02 -2.74 -4.96
N GLY A 42 -17.13 -3.46 -4.29
CA GLY A 42 -17.29 -4.87 -3.92
C GLY A 42 -17.23 -5.06 -2.41
N ASP A 43 -16.99 -6.29 -2.01
CA ASP A 43 -16.77 -6.63 -0.61
C ASP A 43 -15.32 -6.26 -0.23
N MET A 44 -15.14 -5.42 0.78
CA MET A 44 -13.83 -5.01 1.31
C MET A 44 -12.90 -6.20 1.61
N LYS A 45 -13.48 -7.32 2.04
CA LYS A 45 -12.74 -8.54 2.37
C LYS A 45 -12.05 -9.20 1.18
N TYR A 46 -12.57 -8.95 -0.03
CA TYR A 46 -12.11 -9.57 -1.27
C TYR A 46 -11.69 -8.56 -2.33
N SER A 47 -11.54 -7.28 -1.96
CA SER A 47 -11.18 -6.22 -2.89
C SER A 47 -9.68 -6.05 -3.03
N GLY A 48 -9.27 -5.72 -4.24
CA GLY A 48 -7.86 -5.49 -4.60
C GLY A 48 -7.10 -6.77 -4.94
N CYS A 49 -5.89 -6.58 -5.45
CA CYS A 49 -5.05 -7.68 -5.92
C CYS A 49 -4.58 -8.60 -4.79
N ILE A 50 -4.23 -8.03 -3.64
CA ILE A 50 -3.72 -8.80 -2.49
C ILE A 50 -4.76 -9.81 -2.01
N ALA A 51 -6.03 -9.41 -1.93
CA ALA A 51 -7.11 -10.30 -1.50
C ALA A 51 -7.43 -11.43 -2.50
N ARG A 52 -6.90 -11.36 -3.73
CA ARG A 52 -7.18 -12.31 -4.81
C ARG A 52 -6.03 -13.27 -5.11
N GLY A 53 -5.00 -13.32 -4.27
CA GLY A 53 -3.92 -14.28 -4.42
C GLY A 53 -2.56 -13.69 -4.78
N MET A 54 -2.30 -12.42 -4.49
CA MET A 54 -0.93 -11.93 -4.42
C MET A 54 -0.28 -12.57 -3.18
N ASP A 55 0.70 -13.41 -3.40
CA ASP A 55 1.38 -14.22 -2.38
C ASP A 55 2.82 -13.73 -2.11
N ALA A 56 3.26 -12.65 -2.74
CA ALA A 56 4.59 -12.10 -2.59
C ALA A 56 4.58 -10.59 -2.37
N MET A 57 5.54 -10.11 -1.59
CA MET A 57 5.83 -8.69 -1.40
C MET A 57 7.27 -8.42 -1.82
N ASN A 58 7.47 -7.37 -2.61
CA ASN A 58 8.79 -6.84 -2.89
C ASN A 58 9.28 -6.04 -1.69
N ILE A 59 10.26 -6.57 -0.98
CA ILE A 59 10.92 -5.90 0.13
C ILE A 59 12.37 -5.64 -0.27
N VAL A 60 12.77 -4.39 -0.15
CA VAL A 60 14.11 -3.90 -0.48
C VAL A 60 14.68 -3.20 0.75
N SER A 61 15.97 -2.92 0.72
CA SER A 61 16.67 -2.22 1.81
C SER A 61 16.58 -2.95 3.16
N ILE A 62 16.65 -4.28 3.11
CA ILE A 62 16.69 -5.11 4.31
C ILE A 62 18.04 -4.90 5.01
N PRO A 63 18.07 -4.53 6.30
CA PRO A 63 19.33 -4.32 7.02
C PRO A 63 20.22 -5.56 6.99
N GLY A 64 21.49 -5.39 6.62
CA GLY A 64 22.48 -6.48 6.54
C GLY A 64 22.51 -7.23 5.21
N THR A 65 21.74 -6.81 4.22
CA THR A 65 21.83 -7.29 2.83
C THR A 65 22.51 -6.26 1.94
N GLU A 66 22.92 -6.68 0.74
CA GLU A 66 23.46 -5.79 -0.28
C GLU A 66 22.37 -5.09 -1.11
N GLU A 67 21.12 -5.36 -0.81
CA GLU A 67 19.94 -4.80 -1.48
C GLU A 67 19.79 -3.32 -1.13
N THR A 68 20.00 -2.44 -2.10
CA THR A 68 19.84 -0.99 -1.94
C THR A 68 18.74 -0.43 -2.84
N PRO A 69 18.17 0.73 -2.52
CA PRO A 69 17.21 1.39 -3.39
C PRO A 69 17.77 1.68 -4.78
N GLU A 70 19.05 2.02 -4.87
CA GLU A 70 19.75 2.29 -6.14
C GLU A 70 19.81 1.03 -7.01
N LEU A 71 20.25 -0.08 -6.43
CA LEU A 71 20.33 -1.38 -7.12
C LEU A 71 18.93 -1.85 -7.57
N TYR A 72 17.92 -1.63 -6.74
CA TYR A 72 16.55 -1.97 -7.09
C TYR A 72 16.03 -1.17 -8.29
N VAL A 73 16.31 0.14 -8.33
CA VAL A 73 15.92 1.01 -9.45
C VAL A 73 16.65 0.61 -10.73
N GLU A 74 17.95 0.35 -10.64
CA GLU A 74 18.77 -0.12 -11.79
C GLU A 74 18.20 -1.42 -12.36
N THR A 75 18.02 -2.45 -11.52
CA THR A 75 17.53 -3.76 -11.94
C THR A 75 16.12 -3.68 -12.53
N ASN A 76 15.21 -2.91 -11.92
CA ASN A 76 13.89 -2.70 -12.47
C ASN A 76 13.92 -1.91 -13.78
N GLY A 77 14.79 -0.91 -13.88
CA GLY A 77 14.97 -0.14 -15.09
C GLY A 77 15.38 -1.04 -16.28
N GLU A 78 16.29 -1.95 -16.06
CA GLU A 78 16.68 -2.95 -17.06
C GLU A 78 15.49 -3.88 -17.41
N ALA A 79 14.81 -4.43 -16.41
CA ALA A 79 13.67 -5.32 -16.61
C ALA A 79 12.52 -4.66 -17.37
N CYS A 80 12.27 -3.37 -17.11
CA CYS A 80 11.22 -2.57 -17.76
C CYS A 80 11.72 -1.88 -19.05
N GLN A 81 12.95 -2.15 -19.50
CA GLN A 81 13.55 -1.52 -20.68
C GLN A 81 13.54 0.02 -20.62
N GLY A 82 13.74 0.58 -19.43
CA GLY A 82 13.74 2.01 -19.17
C GLY A 82 12.35 2.65 -19.06
N ILE A 83 11.27 1.88 -19.18
CA ILE A 83 9.88 2.41 -19.09
C ILE A 83 9.41 2.32 -17.65
N MET A 84 9.88 3.22 -16.80
CA MET A 84 9.45 3.35 -15.42
C MET A 84 9.65 4.75 -14.87
N ASP A 85 8.96 5.08 -13.79
CA ASP A 85 9.21 6.29 -13.01
C ASP A 85 10.25 5.97 -11.93
N GLU A 86 11.52 6.26 -12.22
CA GLU A 86 12.64 5.97 -11.32
C GLU A 86 12.49 6.63 -9.94
N PRO A 87 12.16 7.95 -9.83
CA PRO A 87 11.94 8.59 -8.55
C PRO A 87 10.90 7.90 -7.68
N VAL A 88 9.77 7.48 -8.27
CA VAL A 88 8.73 6.76 -7.55
C VAL A 88 9.22 5.39 -7.08
N ASN A 89 9.91 4.64 -7.94
CA ASN A 89 10.48 3.34 -7.57
C ASN A 89 11.53 3.47 -6.47
N TYR A 90 12.35 4.50 -6.51
CA TYR A 90 13.35 4.78 -5.48
C TYR A 90 12.71 5.02 -4.11
N VAL A 91 11.70 5.90 -4.04
CA VAL A 91 10.96 6.18 -2.80
C VAL A 91 10.25 4.93 -2.27
N MET A 92 9.68 4.11 -3.17
CA MET A 92 9.10 2.82 -2.78
C MET A 92 10.15 1.91 -2.15
N ALA A 93 11.28 1.71 -2.84
CA ALA A 93 12.37 0.85 -2.37
C ALA A 93 12.86 1.26 -0.97
N GLN A 94 13.05 2.55 -0.74
CA GLN A 94 13.47 3.07 0.56
C GLN A 94 12.50 2.74 1.71
N ARG A 95 11.22 2.57 1.42
CA ARG A 95 10.18 2.46 2.44
C ARG A 95 9.67 1.05 2.67
N THR A 96 9.96 0.10 1.78
CA THR A 96 9.38 -1.25 1.83
C THR A 96 9.68 -1.96 3.15
N TRP A 97 10.93 -1.89 3.64
CA TRP A 97 11.32 -2.53 4.89
C TRP A 97 10.55 -1.97 6.11
N ALA A 98 10.47 -0.65 6.21
CA ALA A 98 9.76 0.00 7.31
C ALA A 98 8.24 -0.35 7.29
N VAL A 99 7.64 -0.40 6.11
CA VAL A 99 6.23 -0.81 5.94
C VAL A 99 6.05 -2.28 6.32
N MET A 100 6.97 -3.16 5.95
CA MET A 100 6.91 -4.56 6.36
C MET A 100 6.97 -4.72 7.88
N GLN A 101 7.87 -3.99 8.56
CA GLN A 101 7.95 -4.02 10.03
C GLN A 101 6.63 -3.56 10.66
N GLU A 102 6.03 -2.51 10.13
CA GLU A 102 4.74 -2.02 10.60
C GLU A 102 3.61 -3.05 10.43
N LEU A 103 3.59 -3.77 9.30
CA LEU A 103 2.63 -4.86 9.09
C LEU A 103 2.83 -6.01 10.09
N ILE A 104 4.08 -6.35 10.41
CA ILE A 104 4.40 -7.34 11.44
C ILE A 104 3.90 -6.88 12.80
N ASP A 105 4.12 -5.62 13.15
CA ASP A 105 3.64 -5.03 14.41
C ASP A 105 2.12 -5.04 14.52
N TRP A 106 1.40 -4.98 13.39
CA TRP A 106 -0.05 -5.14 13.33
C TRP A 106 -0.50 -6.62 13.37
N GLY A 107 0.41 -7.56 13.43
CA GLY A 107 0.14 -8.99 13.55
C GLY A 107 0.04 -9.74 12.22
N VAL A 108 0.50 -9.15 11.11
CA VAL A 108 0.64 -9.88 9.85
C VAL A 108 1.80 -10.87 9.98
N CYS A 109 1.51 -12.15 9.77
CA CYS A 109 2.51 -13.21 9.80
C CYS A 109 3.00 -13.50 8.38
N PHE A 110 4.31 -13.38 8.17
CA PHE A 110 4.96 -13.83 6.94
C PHE A 110 5.58 -15.21 7.22
N PRO A 111 5.17 -16.27 6.52
CA PRO A 111 5.79 -17.57 6.67
C PRO A 111 7.25 -17.50 6.18
N VAL A 112 8.17 -18.00 7.00
CA VAL A 112 9.60 -18.18 6.68
C VAL A 112 9.82 -19.56 6.13
#